data_bea70e4ef008fef8b0215c453f722998
#
_entry.id   bea70e4ef008fef8b0215c453f722998
#
_cell.length_a   1.000
_cell.length_b   1.000
_cell.length_c   1.000
_cell.angle_alpha   90.00
_cell.angle_beta   90.00
_cell.angle_gamma   90.00
#
_symmetry.space_group_name_H-M   'P 1'
#
loop_
_entity.id
_entity.type
_entity.pdbx_description
1 polymer ?
#
loop_
_entity_poly.entity_id
_entity_poly.type
_entity_poly.pdbx_seq_one_letter_code
_entity_poly.pdbx_strand_id
1 'polypeptide(L)'
;MEPDIKISAIFPVSAKKLYDSWLNSKSHSDFTGSKAHIESRNGSHFSAWNGYITGTNLILQPYGRIVQNWRTTEFPEGAPDSKLEVLFEKHNGGTKLTIIHTHLPNGDEKKYEKGWKEFYFKPMKLYFQKSKPASKAK
;
A
#
# COMPACT_ATOMS: atom_id res chain seq x y z
N MET A 1 17.28 -12.98 4.54
CA MET A 1 17.43 -11.62 5.08
C MET A 1 16.11 -11.14 5.66
N GLU A 2 16.16 -10.58 6.83
CA GLU A 2 14.95 -10.05 7.47
C GLU A 2 14.51 -8.76 6.80
N PRO A 3 13.21 -8.58 6.60
CA PRO A 3 12.74 -7.30 6.08
C PRO A 3 12.91 -6.20 7.13
N ASP A 4 12.99 -4.97 6.65
CA ASP A 4 13.07 -3.82 7.54
C ASP A 4 11.75 -3.59 8.25
N ILE A 5 10.64 -3.84 7.55
CA ILE A 5 9.30 -3.66 8.09
C ILE A 5 8.45 -4.86 7.67
N LYS A 6 7.68 -5.39 8.62
CA LYS A 6 6.66 -6.39 8.31
C LYS A 6 5.50 -6.17 9.26
N ILE A 7 4.43 -5.58 8.74
CA ILE A 7 3.26 -5.23 9.53
C ILE A 7 2.01 -5.60 8.74
N SER A 8 0.91 -5.79 9.44
CA SER A 8 -0.33 -6.13 8.77
C SER A 8 -1.53 -5.51 9.48
N ALA A 9 -2.63 -5.46 8.75
CA ALA A 9 -3.89 -4.95 9.26
C ALA A 9 -5.02 -5.70 8.56
N ILE A 10 -6.18 -5.73 9.18
CA ILE A 10 -7.34 -6.44 8.67
C ILE A 10 -8.39 -5.43 8.24
N PHE A 11 -8.95 -5.65 7.04
CA PHE A 11 -9.95 -4.76 6.47
C PHE A 11 -11.21 -5.52 6.15
N PRO A 12 -12.39 -4.93 6.33
CA PRO A 12 -13.67 -5.63 6.17
C PRO A 12 -14.16 -5.66 4.73
N VAL A 13 -13.26 -5.89 3.78
CA VAL A 13 -13.59 -5.97 2.36
C VAL A 13 -12.80 -7.11 1.73
N SER A 14 -13.18 -7.51 0.52
CA SER A 14 -12.52 -8.62 -0.15
C SER A 14 -11.11 -8.27 -0.59
N ALA A 15 -10.32 -9.30 -0.84
CA ALA A 15 -8.98 -9.12 -1.38
C ALA A 15 -9.03 -8.42 -2.74
N LYS A 16 -10.03 -8.76 -3.55
CA LYS A 16 -10.20 -8.11 -4.84
C LYS A 16 -10.43 -6.60 -4.68
N LYS A 17 -11.28 -6.22 -3.73
CA LYS A 17 -11.57 -4.81 -3.48
C LYS A 17 -10.32 -4.05 -3.04
N LEU A 18 -9.57 -4.62 -2.11
CA LEU A 18 -8.34 -3.99 -1.62
C LEU A 18 -7.28 -3.90 -2.73
N TYR A 19 -7.07 -4.99 -3.44
CA TYR A 19 -6.08 -5.04 -4.50
C TYR A 19 -6.40 -4.01 -5.59
N ASP A 20 -7.65 -4.03 -6.07
CA ASP A 20 -8.07 -3.10 -7.12
C ASP A 20 -7.98 -1.66 -6.66
N SER A 21 -8.35 -1.39 -5.39
CA SER A 21 -8.29 -0.04 -4.85
C SER A 21 -6.86 0.48 -4.73
N TRP A 22 -5.93 -0.39 -4.33
CA TRP A 22 -4.52 0.00 -4.21
C TRP A 22 -3.97 0.45 -5.56
N LEU A 23 -4.38 -0.23 -6.64
CA LEU A 23 -3.85 0.01 -7.98
C LEU A 23 -4.68 0.99 -8.80
N ASN A 24 -5.72 1.58 -8.22
CA ASN A 24 -6.59 2.51 -8.91
C ASN A 24 -6.28 3.93 -8.45
N SER A 25 -6.02 4.83 -9.40
CA SER A 25 -5.64 6.21 -9.05
C SER A 25 -6.68 6.91 -8.19
N LYS A 26 -7.95 6.80 -8.56
CA LYS A 26 -9.00 7.46 -7.81
C LYS A 26 -9.16 6.89 -6.40
N SER A 27 -9.21 5.56 -6.28
CA SER A 27 -9.39 4.92 -4.98
C SER A 27 -8.22 5.20 -4.06
N HIS A 28 -7.00 5.09 -4.59
CA HIS A 28 -5.80 5.36 -3.81
C HIS A 28 -5.76 6.82 -3.35
N SER A 29 -6.15 7.74 -4.23
CA SER A 29 -6.25 9.15 -3.86
C SER A 29 -7.31 9.35 -2.79
N ASP A 30 -8.44 8.64 -2.92
CA ASP A 30 -9.54 8.81 -1.97
C ASP A 30 -9.17 8.30 -0.59
N PHE A 31 -8.56 7.12 -0.49
CA PHE A 31 -8.31 6.58 0.85
C PHE A 31 -7.10 7.22 1.52
N THR A 32 -6.15 7.79 0.78
CA THR A 32 -5.05 8.52 1.42
C THR A 32 -5.41 9.97 1.66
N GLY A 33 -6.34 10.51 0.89
CA GLY A 33 -6.65 11.94 0.95
C GLY A 33 -5.67 12.79 0.16
N SER A 34 -4.84 12.17 -0.67
CA SER A 34 -3.84 12.89 -1.44
C SER A 34 -3.72 12.30 -2.83
N LYS A 35 -3.24 13.09 -3.78
CA LYS A 35 -3.23 12.69 -5.19
C LYS A 35 -2.33 11.49 -5.45
N ALA A 36 -2.84 10.52 -6.17
CA ALA A 36 -2.08 9.35 -6.62
C ALA A 36 -2.31 9.16 -8.12
N HIS A 37 -1.30 8.63 -8.78
CA HIS A 37 -1.41 8.29 -10.20
C HIS A 37 -0.81 6.91 -10.37
N ILE A 38 -1.63 5.93 -10.75
CA ILE A 38 -1.23 4.54 -10.82
C ILE A 38 -1.80 3.91 -12.08
N GLU A 39 -0.98 3.11 -12.76
CA GLU A 39 -1.46 2.26 -13.86
C GLU A 39 -1.28 0.82 -13.41
N SER A 40 -2.33 0.03 -13.57
CA SER A 40 -2.36 -1.35 -13.10
C SER A 40 -1.73 -2.27 -14.13
N ARG A 41 -0.42 -2.16 -14.28
CA ARG A 41 0.32 -2.88 -15.32
C ARG A 41 1.75 -3.11 -14.87
N ASN A 42 2.27 -4.32 -15.10
CA ASN A 42 3.67 -4.61 -14.79
C ASN A 42 4.57 -3.64 -15.53
N GLY A 43 5.55 -3.10 -14.83
CA GLY A 43 6.50 -2.17 -15.41
C GLY A 43 6.06 -0.72 -15.44
N SER A 44 4.81 -0.43 -15.02
CA SER A 44 4.32 0.94 -15.04
C SER A 44 4.79 1.70 -13.80
N HIS A 45 4.98 3.00 -13.97
CA HIS A 45 5.35 3.87 -12.86
C HIS A 45 4.11 4.27 -12.06
N PHE A 46 4.31 4.60 -10.79
CA PHE A 46 3.23 5.12 -9.97
C PHE A 46 3.74 6.25 -9.09
N SER A 47 2.81 7.07 -8.62
CA SER A 47 3.11 8.07 -7.60
C SER A 47 1.95 8.11 -6.62
N ALA A 48 2.22 8.54 -5.40
CA ALA A 48 1.21 8.69 -4.36
C ALA A 48 1.64 9.85 -3.47
N TRP A 49 0.67 10.31 -2.67
CA TRP A 49 0.92 11.44 -1.77
C TRP A 49 1.48 12.63 -2.53
N ASN A 50 0.84 12.92 -3.67
CA ASN A 50 1.14 14.09 -4.48
C ASN A 50 2.63 14.13 -4.88
N GLY A 51 3.18 12.96 -5.24
CA GLY A 51 4.57 12.88 -5.71
C GLY A 51 5.60 12.63 -4.63
N TYR A 52 5.18 12.61 -3.36
CA TYR A 52 6.11 12.29 -2.28
C TYR A 52 6.61 10.85 -2.41
N ILE A 53 5.73 9.93 -2.81
CA ILE A 53 6.08 8.53 -3.05
C ILE A 53 6.08 8.27 -4.54
N THR A 54 7.11 7.59 -5.04
CA THR A 54 7.16 7.18 -6.45
C THR A 54 7.75 5.78 -6.53
N GLY A 55 7.50 5.11 -7.66
CA GLY A 55 8.08 3.81 -7.89
C GLY A 55 7.59 3.16 -9.17
N THR A 56 7.79 1.86 -9.25
CA THR A 56 7.44 1.06 -10.42
C THR A 56 6.75 -0.22 -9.95
N ASN A 57 5.67 -0.59 -10.61
CA ASN A 57 5.01 -1.86 -10.35
C ASN A 57 5.80 -2.97 -11.03
N LEU A 58 6.41 -3.84 -10.25
CA LEU A 58 7.26 -4.90 -10.78
C LEU A 58 6.48 -6.18 -11.04
N ILE A 59 5.67 -6.60 -10.07
CA ILE A 59 4.89 -7.83 -10.16
C ILE A 59 3.49 -7.54 -9.65
N LEU A 60 2.49 -7.86 -10.46
CA LEU A 60 1.10 -7.72 -10.07
C LEU A 60 0.44 -9.10 -10.19
N GLN A 61 0.17 -9.72 -9.05
CA GLN A 61 -0.54 -11.01 -8.99
C GLN A 61 -1.94 -10.72 -8.47
N PRO A 62 -2.94 -10.77 -9.33
CA PRO A 62 -4.29 -10.30 -8.98
C PRO A 62 -4.78 -10.87 -7.65
N TYR A 63 -5.20 -9.96 -6.80
CA TYR A 63 -5.84 -10.24 -5.52
C TYR A 63 -4.97 -10.95 -4.51
N GLY A 64 -3.67 -11.09 -4.78
CA GLY A 64 -2.77 -11.78 -3.86
C GLY A 64 -1.52 -11.02 -3.51
N ARG A 65 -0.90 -10.36 -4.47
CA ARG A 65 0.42 -9.80 -4.23
C ARG A 65 0.76 -8.66 -5.17
N ILE A 66 1.37 -7.61 -4.63
CA ILE A 66 1.93 -6.50 -5.41
C ILE A 66 3.37 -6.34 -4.98
N VAL A 67 4.30 -6.25 -5.94
CA VAL A 67 5.71 -5.96 -5.66
C VAL A 67 6.08 -4.70 -6.40
N GLN A 68 6.69 -3.75 -5.70
CA GLN A 68 7.04 -2.46 -6.25
C GLN A 68 8.45 -2.05 -5.86
N ASN A 69 9.14 -1.33 -6.75
CA ASN A 69 10.22 -0.46 -6.32
C ASN A 69 9.55 0.76 -5.70
N TRP A 70 10.18 1.35 -4.68
CA TRP A 70 9.49 2.38 -3.89
C TRP A 70 10.52 3.35 -3.31
N ARG A 71 10.19 4.63 -3.36
CA ARG A 71 11.03 5.64 -2.73
C ARG A 71 10.20 6.88 -2.42
N THR A 72 10.75 7.73 -1.54
CA THR A 72 10.14 9.03 -1.27
C THR A 72 11.14 10.12 -1.61
N THR A 73 10.64 11.36 -1.61
CA THR A 73 11.50 12.50 -1.84
C THR A 73 12.55 12.69 -0.74
N GLU A 74 12.37 11.98 0.39
CA GLU A 74 13.32 12.07 1.50
C GLU A 74 14.44 11.04 1.45
N PHE A 75 14.44 10.15 0.46
CA PHE A 75 15.56 9.22 0.30
C PHE A 75 16.81 10.05 -0.04
N PRO A 76 17.98 9.67 0.50
CA PRO A 76 19.22 10.36 0.15
C PRO A 76 19.45 10.32 -1.35
N GLU A 77 20.05 11.38 -1.86
CA GLU A 77 20.38 11.43 -3.28
C GLU A 77 21.31 10.28 -3.63
N GLY A 78 21.00 9.57 -4.71
CA GLY A 78 21.80 8.42 -5.14
C GLY A 78 21.44 7.12 -4.42
N ALA A 79 20.58 7.16 -3.41
CA ALA A 79 20.16 5.92 -2.76
C ALA A 79 19.27 5.11 -3.70
N PRO A 80 19.46 3.77 -3.73
CA PRO A 80 18.60 2.94 -4.59
C PRO A 80 17.18 2.89 -4.04
N ASP A 81 16.24 2.52 -4.90
CA ASP A 81 14.85 2.32 -4.48
C ASP A 81 14.77 1.19 -3.47
N SER A 82 13.85 1.31 -2.55
CA SER A 82 13.53 0.19 -1.67
C SER A 82 12.59 -0.75 -2.39
N LYS A 83 12.28 -1.88 -1.76
CA LYS A 83 11.37 -2.86 -2.32
C LYS A 83 10.19 -3.03 -1.39
N LEU A 84 9.00 -2.91 -1.96
CA LEU A 84 7.76 -3.04 -1.22
C LEU A 84 6.99 -4.25 -1.73
N GLU A 85 6.51 -5.06 -0.79
CA GLU A 85 5.58 -6.14 -1.10
C GLU A 85 4.30 -5.90 -0.34
N VAL A 86 3.16 -6.03 -1.01
CA VAL A 86 1.85 -5.94 -0.38
C VAL A 86 1.16 -7.27 -0.62
N LEU A 87 0.81 -7.96 0.46
CA LEU A 87 0.17 -9.28 0.38
C LEU A 87 -1.28 -9.16 0.83
N PHE A 88 -2.16 -9.89 0.15
CA PHE A 88 -3.59 -9.88 0.44
C PHE A 88 -4.03 -11.31 0.73
N GLU A 89 -4.52 -11.56 1.95
CA GLU A 89 -4.94 -12.91 2.36
C GLU A 89 -6.35 -12.85 2.96
N LYS A 90 -7.18 -13.78 2.56
CA LYS A 90 -8.53 -13.85 3.12
C LYS A 90 -8.45 -14.08 4.64
N HIS A 91 -9.29 -13.38 5.39
CA HIS A 91 -9.27 -13.49 6.85
C HIS A 91 -10.67 -13.19 7.42
N ASN A 92 -11.35 -14.20 7.93
CA ASN A 92 -12.63 -14.04 8.64
C ASN A 92 -13.60 -13.08 7.96
N GLY A 93 -13.88 -13.30 6.70
CA GLY A 93 -14.85 -12.47 5.98
C GLY A 93 -14.28 -11.18 5.43
N GLY A 94 -13.03 -10.89 5.71
CA GLY A 94 -12.35 -9.72 5.18
C GLY A 94 -11.01 -10.10 4.61
N THR A 95 -10.05 -9.20 4.69
CA THR A 95 -8.73 -9.42 4.13
C THR A 95 -7.65 -8.92 5.08
N LYS A 96 -6.62 -9.74 5.25
CA LYS A 96 -5.42 -9.32 5.95
C LYS A 96 -4.45 -8.79 4.91
N LEU A 97 -4.08 -7.54 5.05
CA LEU A 97 -3.09 -6.90 4.17
C LEU A 97 -1.78 -6.81 4.93
N THR A 98 -0.70 -7.32 4.33
CA THR A 98 0.62 -7.30 4.95
C THR A 98 1.56 -6.45 4.10
N ILE A 99 2.26 -5.54 4.77
CA ILE A 99 3.32 -4.73 4.16
C ILE A 99 4.65 -5.35 4.53
N ILE A 100 5.46 -5.69 3.52
CA ILE A 100 6.82 -6.16 3.72
C ILE A 100 7.72 -5.21 2.96
N HIS A 101 8.60 -4.50 3.68
CA HIS A 101 9.43 -3.45 3.09
C HIS A 101 10.89 -3.76 3.36
N THR A 102 11.71 -3.78 2.31
CA THR A 102 13.14 -4.10 2.43
C THR A 102 13.96 -3.05 1.70
N HIS A 103 15.24 -2.98 2.03
CA HIS A 103 16.20 -2.08 1.38
C HIS A 103 15.85 -0.61 1.59
N LEU A 104 15.30 -0.26 2.75
CA LEU A 104 15.09 1.14 3.11
C LEU A 104 16.43 1.78 3.45
N PRO A 105 16.55 3.10 3.27
CA PRO A 105 17.77 3.79 3.71
C PRO A 105 18.05 3.50 5.16
N ASN A 106 19.34 3.37 5.49
CA ASN A 106 19.78 2.99 6.82
C ASN A 106 19.21 3.93 7.89
N GLY A 107 18.57 3.35 8.90
CA GLY A 107 18.06 4.12 10.02
C GLY A 107 16.64 4.66 9.83
N ASP A 108 16.03 4.46 8.66
CA ASP A 108 14.70 5.01 8.39
C ASP A 108 13.57 4.01 8.64
N GLU A 109 13.86 2.83 9.12
CA GLU A 109 12.85 1.79 9.30
C GLU A 109 11.68 2.23 10.17
N LYS A 110 11.98 2.83 11.32
CA LYS A 110 10.91 3.23 12.24
C LYS A 110 10.07 4.35 11.67
N LYS A 111 10.70 5.25 10.94
CA LYS A 111 9.99 6.37 10.31
C LYS A 111 8.96 5.85 9.31
N TYR A 112 9.35 4.93 8.44
CA TYR A 112 8.44 4.42 7.43
C TYR A 112 7.44 3.42 7.99
N GLU A 113 7.81 2.68 9.04
CA GLU A 113 6.84 1.82 9.71
C GLU A 113 5.72 2.65 10.29
N LYS A 114 6.06 3.75 10.97
CA LYS A 114 5.06 4.66 11.51
C LYS A 114 4.23 5.26 10.38
N GLY A 115 4.88 5.60 9.26
CA GLY A 115 4.18 6.14 8.10
C GLY A 115 3.13 5.19 7.55
N TRP A 116 3.46 3.90 7.42
CA TRP A 116 2.49 2.93 6.93
C TRP A 116 1.28 2.83 7.85
N LYS A 117 1.48 2.89 9.17
CA LYS A 117 0.38 2.80 10.12
C LYS A 117 -0.46 4.07 10.12
N GLU A 118 0.18 5.25 10.14
CA GLU A 118 -0.54 6.51 10.27
C GLU A 118 -1.15 7.00 8.96
N PHE A 119 -0.45 6.80 7.85
CA PHE A 119 -0.86 7.40 6.59
C PHE A 119 -1.47 6.42 5.61
N TYR A 120 -1.43 5.12 5.90
CA TYR A 120 -2.09 4.11 5.08
C TYR A 120 -3.11 3.30 5.87
N PHE A 121 -2.67 2.54 6.86
CA PHE A 121 -3.61 1.66 7.59
C PHE A 121 -4.75 2.43 8.22
N LYS A 122 -4.44 3.51 8.90
CA LYS A 122 -5.47 4.28 9.60
C LYS A 122 -6.50 4.89 8.65
N PRO A 123 -6.11 5.64 7.61
CA PRO A 123 -7.12 6.18 6.68
C PRO A 123 -7.80 5.09 5.87
N MET A 124 -7.11 4.00 5.53
CA MET A 124 -7.73 2.91 4.80
C MET A 124 -8.82 2.23 5.62
N LYS A 125 -8.59 2.05 6.92
CA LYS A 125 -9.62 1.46 7.77
C LYS A 125 -10.89 2.30 7.77
N LEU A 126 -10.74 3.61 7.85
CA LEU A 126 -11.90 4.49 7.80
C LEU A 126 -12.59 4.41 6.44
N TYR A 127 -11.83 4.42 5.38
CA TYR A 127 -12.36 4.39 4.03
C TYR A 127 -13.12 3.09 3.74
N PHE A 128 -12.51 1.94 4.05
CA PHE A 128 -13.12 0.66 3.74
C PHE A 128 -14.22 0.29 4.71
N GLN A 129 -14.22 0.85 5.90
CA GLN A 129 -15.32 0.67 6.82
C GLN A 129 -16.59 1.29 6.25
N LYS A 130 -16.47 2.44 5.59
CA LYS A 130 -17.61 3.08 4.95
C LYS A 130 -18.12 2.28 3.76
N SER A 131 -17.23 1.51 3.12
CA SER A 131 -17.60 0.71 1.96
C SER A 131 -18.18 -0.63 2.33
N LYS A 132 -18.22 -0.96 3.62
CA LYS A 132 -18.73 -2.24 4.06
C LYS A 132 -20.22 -2.34 3.74
N PRO A 133 -20.61 -3.33 2.90
CA PRO A 133 -22.01 -3.47 2.56
C PRO A 133 -22.79 -3.85 3.78
N ALA A 134 -23.93 -3.81 3.78
CA ALA A 134 -24.71 -4.31 4.79
C ALA A 134 -24.62 -3.64 6.03
N SER A 135 -23.67 -3.20 6.20
CA SER A 135 -23.77 -2.55 7.35
C SER A 135 -24.70 -1.57 7.09
N LYS A 136 -25.00 -1.93 6.29
CA LYS A 136 -25.79 -1.26 6.18
C LYS A 136 -26.76 -1.57 6.65
N ALA A 137 -27.22 -1.86 6.96
CA ALA A 137 -28.10 -1.99 7.43
C ALA A 137 -28.38 -1.99 8.19
N LYS A 138 -28.31 -2.12 8.25
CA LYS A 138 -28.68 -2.08 8.79
C LYS A 138 -29.03 -1.76 8.98
#